data_bd811051a964e60921f62fbcccdfcd72
#
_entry.id   bd811051a964e60921f62fbcccdfcd72
#
_cell.length_a   1.000
_cell.length_b   1.000
_cell.length_c   1.000
_cell.angle_alpha   90.00
_cell.angle_beta   90.00
_cell.angle_gamma   90.00
#
_symmetry.space_group_name_H-M   'P 1'
#
loop_
_entity.id
_entity.type
_entity.pdbx_description
1 polymer ?
#
loop_
_entity_poly.entity_id
_entity_poly.type
_entity_poly.pdbx_seq_one_letter_code
_entity_poly.pdbx_strand_id
1 'polypeptide(L)'
;MERCECASAGFCDFYKQEMTYDPPNWQWCRDASSEDRIKYKISCEKKQAREMEEKEIFSGAEYVTNSQLIKDCKDLLLPQVANLNLRGVLGIPRSGMLPASMIAMWLNLPMYYLDTLGSPQPLSAASRFGGGRMSKYKGSNGSLLVVDDTIYNGKSMKNFISRMTEDSYTCCIYFRPESKFKPAYYARELNGPHLLEWNLFNCTYIEHALLDFDGIFCPNVPYDKCIDEKSYIDYITNVEPFYHRIPKTKCHGIVTARLEKYRDITEEWLDRHDIKYDSLIMYPTEKEEIRDKNHIQEAATFKAKHFSSSSARFFIESELPEAIIIRRESGKLVIYPEDSK
;
A
#
# COMPACT_ATOMS: atom_id res chain seq x y z
N MET A 1 -15.05 -7.56 -27.44
CA MET A 1 -16.29 -8.24 -27.04
C MET A 1 -17.33 -7.95 -28.09
N GLU A 2 -17.78 -8.98 -28.81
CA GLU A 2 -18.88 -8.82 -29.76
C GLU A 2 -20.15 -8.56 -28.98
N ARG A 3 -20.81 -7.42 -29.23
CA ARG A 3 -22.10 -7.11 -28.63
C ARG A 3 -23.15 -8.10 -29.11
N CYS A 4 -24.01 -8.55 -28.21
CA CYS A 4 -25.15 -9.42 -28.54
C CYS A 4 -26.01 -8.73 -29.62
N GLU A 5 -26.23 -9.37 -30.77
CA GLU A 5 -27.08 -8.83 -31.85
C GLU A 5 -28.51 -8.53 -31.40
N CYS A 6 -29.03 -9.27 -30.43
CA CYS A 6 -30.32 -9.02 -29.82
C CYS A 6 -30.38 -7.70 -29.06
N ALA A 7 -29.26 -7.28 -28.45
CA ALA A 7 -29.17 -6.02 -27.72
C ALA A 7 -29.13 -4.81 -28.65
N SER A 8 -28.45 -4.95 -29.83
CA SER A 8 -28.43 -3.88 -30.84
C SER A 8 -29.76 -3.71 -31.57
N ALA A 9 -30.61 -4.73 -31.60
CA ALA A 9 -31.95 -4.73 -32.26
C ALA A 9 -33.11 -4.37 -31.33
N GLY A 10 -32.86 -4.14 -30.02
CA GLY A 10 -33.89 -3.80 -29.04
C GLY A 10 -34.88 -4.94 -28.71
N PHE A 11 -34.59 -6.19 -29.09
CA PHE A 11 -35.50 -7.34 -28.95
C PHE A 11 -35.23 -8.25 -27.74
N CYS A 12 -34.29 -7.92 -26.87
CA CYS A 12 -34.05 -8.74 -25.69
C CYS A 12 -34.86 -8.21 -24.50
N ASP A 13 -35.86 -8.95 -24.04
CA ASP A 13 -36.69 -8.56 -22.90
C ASP A 13 -35.91 -8.41 -21.60
N PHE A 14 -34.76 -9.10 -21.50
CA PHE A 14 -33.84 -8.94 -20.40
C PHE A 14 -33.16 -7.55 -20.43
N TYR A 15 -33.03 -6.93 -21.61
CA TYR A 15 -32.39 -5.64 -21.82
C TYR A 15 -33.31 -4.46 -22.05
N LYS A 16 -34.61 -4.66 -22.02
CA LYS A 16 -35.60 -3.57 -22.13
C LYS A 16 -35.64 -2.65 -20.91
N GLN A 17 -35.08 -3.12 -19.79
CA GLN A 17 -34.78 -2.28 -18.62
C GLN A 17 -33.31 -1.90 -18.70
N GLU A 18 -33.00 -0.63 -18.63
CA GLU A 18 -31.69 0.03 -18.76
C GLU A 18 -30.48 -0.87 -18.55
N MET A 19 -29.72 -1.11 -19.64
CA MET A 19 -28.57 -2.02 -19.62
C MET A 19 -27.43 -1.46 -18.79
N THR A 20 -27.31 -1.95 -17.57
CA THR A 20 -26.18 -1.68 -16.69
C THR A 20 -25.12 -2.79 -16.70
N TYR A 21 -25.37 -3.91 -17.42
CA TYR A 21 -24.52 -5.11 -17.35
C TYR A 21 -24.26 -5.72 -18.72
N ASP A 22 -22.99 -6.00 -19.03
CA ASP A 22 -22.59 -6.78 -20.19
C ASP A 22 -22.62 -8.28 -19.83
N PRO A 23 -23.45 -9.10 -20.51
CA PRO A 23 -23.46 -10.55 -20.30
C PRO A 23 -22.17 -11.20 -20.80
N PRO A 24 -21.80 -12.40 -20.28
CA PRO A 24 -20.57 -13.09 -20.67
C PRO A 24 -20.41 -13.27 -22.19
N ASN A 25 -21.47 -13.61 -22.92
CA ASN A 25 -21.55 -13.68 -24.38
C ASN A 25 -23.02 -13.84 -24.84
N TRP A 26 -23.28 -13.67 -26.14
CA TRP A 26 -24.61 -13.79 -26.74
C TRP A 26 -25.21 -15.21 -26.59
N GLN A 27 -24.37 -16.24 -26.61
CA GLN A 27 -24.82 -17.63 -26.50
C GLN A 27 -25.35 -17.91 -25.09
N TRP A 28 -24.67 -17.40 -24.06
CA TRP A 28 -25.16 -17.45 -22.69
C TRP A 28 -26.50 -16.73 -22.52
N CYS A 29 -26.67 -15.54 -23.12
CA CYS A 29 -27.96 -14.82 -23.10
C CYS A 29 -29.12 -15.64 -23.65
N ARG A 30 -28.87 -16.41 -24.72
CA ARG A 30 -29.88 -17.26 -25.35
C ARG A 30 -30.17 -18.51 -24.53
N ASP A 31 -29.14 -19.14 -23.99
CA ASP A 31 -29.23 -20.48 -23.42
C ASP A 31 -29.44 -20.48 -21.91
N ALA A 32 -29.18 -19.35 -21.22
CA ALA A 32 -29.31 -19.22 -19.78
C ALA A 32 -30.78 -19.29 -19.33
N SER A 33 -31.02 -20.04 -18.27
CA SER A 33 -32.33 -20.08 -17.61
C SER A 33 -32.68 -18.72 -16.96
N SER A 34 -33.94 -18.49 -16.65
CA SER A 34 -34.39 -17.31 -15.91
C SER A 34 -33.70 -17.20 -14.56
N GLU A 35 -33.42 -18.32 -13.90
CA GLU A 35 -32.72 -18.38 -12.61
C GLU A 35 -31.26 -17.98 -12.74
N ASP A 36 -30.57 -18.46 -13.79
CA ASP A 36 -29.15 -18.10 -14.05
C ASP A 36 -29.00 -16.61 -14.36
N ARG A 37 -29.95 -16.05 -15.13
CA ARG A 37 -29.97 -14.61 -15.44
C ARG A 37 -30.15 -13.76 -14.19
N ILE A 38 -31.04 -14.17 -13.27
CA ILE A 38 -31.25 -13.50 -11.99
C ILE A 38 -29.97 -13.58 -11.13
N LYS A 39 -29.35 -14.76 -11.02
CA LYS A 39 -28.09 -14.93 -10.29
C LYS A 39 -26.98 -14.06 -10.86
N TYR A 40 -26.86 -13.99 -12.19
CA TYR A 40 -25.89 -13.15 -12.86
C TYR A 40 -26.11 -11.66 -12.58
N LYS A 41 -27.37 -11.19 -12.70
CA LYS A 41 -27.74 -9.80 -12.38
C LYS A 41 -27.36 -9.44 -10.95
N ILE A 42 -27.74 -10.27 -9.97
CA ILE A 42 -27.38 -10.07 -8.55
C ILE A 42 -25.86 -10.03 -8.35
N SER A 43 -25.11 -10.88 -9.07
CA SER A 43 -23.65 -10.88 -9.00
C SER A 43 -23.05 -9.58 -9.54
N CYS A 44 -23.58 -9.07 -10.66
CA CYS A 44 -23.14 -7.80 -11.24
C CYS A 44 -23.47 -6.61 -10.33
N GLU A 45 -24.68 -6.57 -9.76
CA GLU A 45 -25.08 -5.52 -8.81
C GLU A 45 -24.18 -5.51 -7.57
N LYS A 46 -23.86 -6.69 -7.02
CA LYS A 46 -22.91 -6.81 -5.90
C LYS A 46 -21.51 -6.34 -6.29
N LYS A 47 -21.05 -6.67 -7.50
CA LYS A 47 -19.75 -6.23 -8.00
C LYS A 47 -19.70 -4.71 -8.15
N GLN A 48 -20.72 -4.11 -8.76
CA GLN A 48 -20.80 -2.65 -8.93
C GLN A 48 -20.91 -1.92 -7.58
N ALA A 49 -21.73 -2.43 -6.65
CA ALA A 49 -21.82 -1.86 -5.31
C ALA A 49 -20.45 -1.89 -4.59
N ARG A 50 -19.74 -3.03 -4.71
CA ARG A 50 -18.39 -3.14 -4.15
C ARG A 50 -17.41 -2.19 -4.83
N GLU A 51 -17.43 -2.04 -6.14
CA GLU A 51 -16.58 -1.11 -6.88
C GLU A 51 -16.86 0.36 -6.51
N MET A 52 -18.13 0.72 -6.28
CA MET A 52 -18.53 2.04 -5.81
C MET A 52 -18.02 2.29 -4.37
N GLU A 53 -18.25 1.32 -3.47
CA GLU A 53 -17.76 1.39 -2.09
C GLU A 53 -16.24 1.51 -2.05
N GLU A 54 -15.51 0.70 -2.82
CA GLU A 54 -14.05 0.79 -2.92
C GLU A 54 -13.60 2.14 -3.49
N LYS A 55 -14.30 2.68 -4.49
CA LYS A 55 -14.00 4.01 -5.05
C LYS A 55 -14.19 5.11 -4.00
N GLU A 56 -15.24 5.02 -3.20
CA GLU A 56 -15.51 5.94 -2.11
C GLU A 56 -14.45 5.81 -1.00
N ILE A 57 -14.11 4.57 -0.62
CA ILE A 57 -13.05 4.29 0.37
C ILE A 57 -11.73 4.95 -0.05
N PHE A 58 -11.33 4.84 -1.34
CA PHE A 58 -10.06 5.40 -1.81
C PHE A 58 -10.12 6.89 -2.16
N SER A 59 -11.28 7.53 -2.14
CA SER A 59 -11.41 8.97 -2.48
C SER A 59 -10.63 9.88 -1.54
N GLY A 60 -10.42 9.47 -0.30
CA GLY A 60 -9.62 10.20 0.71
C GLY A 60 -8.28 9.53 1.04
N ALA A 61 -7.78 8.63 0.19
CA ALA A 61 -6.52 7.93 0.45
C ALA A 61 -5.35 8.91 0.46
N GLU A 62 -4.55 8.86 1.52
CA GLU A 62 -3.30 9.60 1.64
C GLU A 62 -2.12 8.63 1.73
N TYR A 63 -1.08 8.93 0.95
CA TYR A 63 0.22 8.28 1.08
C TYR A 63 1.09 9.06 2.06
N VAL A 64 1.63 8.35 3.03
CA VAL A 64 2.48 8.92 4.08
C VAL A 64 3.87 8.33 3.98
N THR A 65 4.87 9.19 3.81
CA THR A 65 6.28 8.82 3.71
C THR A 65 6.93 8.59 5.07
N ASN A 66 8.08 7.92 5.10
CA ASN A 66 8.88 7.75 6.31
C ASN A 66 9.31 9.10 6.90
N SER A 67 9.70 10.06 6.04
CA SER A 67 10.06 11.41 6.47
C SER A 67 8.88 12.14 7.11
N GLN A 68 7.68 11.98 6.56
CA GLN A 68 6.47 12.57 7.11
C GLN A 68 6.11 11.95 8.47
N LEU A 69 6.27 10.63 8.65
CA LEU A 69 6.09 9.96 9.95
C LEU A 69 6.96 10.60 11.03
N ILE A 70 8.26 10.75 10.73
CA ILE A 70 9.23 11.34 11.67
C ILE A 70 8.83 12.77 12.03
N LYS A 71 8.46 13.56 11.02
CA LYS A 71 8.03 14.94 11.20
C LYS A 71 6.76 15.04 12.03
N ASP A 72 5.71 14.31 11.67
CA ASP A 72 4.43 14.33 12.39
C ASP A 72 4.58 13.85 13.83
N CYS A 73 5.37 12.81 14.07
CA CYS A 73 5.68 12.32 15.39
C CYS A 73 6.36 13.39 16.26
N LYS A 74 7.38 14.08 15.71
CA LYS A 74 8.16 15.09 16.39
C LYS A 74 7.39 16.38 16.61
N ASP A 75 6.74 16.89 15.56
CA ASP A 75 6.18 18.26 15.57
C ASP A 75 4.76 18.29 16.11
N LEU A 76 3.99 17.21 15.94
CA LEU A 76 2.57 17.18 16.32
C LEU A 76 2.26 16.32 17.56
N LEU A 77 2.83 15.11 17.65
CA LEU A 77 2.54 14.22 18.79
C LEU A 77 3.41 14.51 20.01
N LEU A 78 4.71 14.65 19.83
CA LEU A 78 5.67 14.81 20.92
C LEU A 78 5.31 15.96 21.88
N PRO A 79 4.89 17.16 21.43
CA PRO A 79 4.48 18.24 22.31
C PRO A 79 3.27 17.90 23.20
N GLN A 80 2.37 17.01 22.75
CA GLN A 80 1.19 16.61 23.51
C GLN A 80 1.53 15.66 24.67
N VAL A 81 2.58 14.83 24.51
CA VAL A 81 2.92 13.78 25.46
C VAL A 81 4.14 14.11 26.34
N ALA A 82 4.95 15.10 25.96
CA ALA A 82 6.22 15.43 26.61
C ALA A 82 6.10 15.83 28.08
N ASN A 83 4.97 16.42 28.47
CA ASN A 83 4.72 16.90 29.85
C ASN A 83 3.92 15.88 30.70
N LEU A 84 3.60 14.71 30.14
CA LEU A 84 2.93 13.67 30.91
C LEU A 84 3.92 13.01 31.88
N ASN A 85 3.40 12.60 33.05
CA ASN A 85 4.20 11.82 34.00
C ASN A 85 4.36 10.39 33.48
N LEU A 86 5.35 10.15 32.60
CA LEU A 86 5.62 8.89 31.97
C LEU A 86 6.80 8.16 32.60
N ARG A 87 6.66 6.87 32.89
CA ARG A 87 7.76 6.00 33.29
C ARG A 87 8.39 5.24 32.13
N GLY A 88 7.74 5.20 30.97
CA GLY A 88 8.25 4.52 29.78
C GLY A 88 7.28 4.50 28.59
N VAL A 89 7.76 3.96 27.48
CA VAL A 89 7.04 3.87 26.21
C VAL A 89 6.92 2.42 25.80
N LEU A 90 5.76 2.03 25.26
CA LEU A 90 5.44 0.68 24.84
C LEU A 90 4.85 0.75 23.43
N GLY A 91 5.57 0.22 22.43
CA GLY A 91 5.11 0.17 21.04
C GLY A 91 4.30 -1.09 20.76
N ILE A 92 3.21 -0.94 20.01
CA ILE A 92 2.46 -2.09 19.51
C ILE A 92 3.25 -2.75 18.35
N PRO A 93 3.65 -4.02 18.48
CA PRO A 93 4.32 -4.71 17.37
C PRO A 93 3.40 -4.85 16.14
N ARG A 94 3.94 -4.72 14.96
CA ARG A 94 5.30 -4.42 14.49
C ARG A 94 5.55 -2.92 14.32
N SER A 95 4.70 -2.25 13.54
CA SER A 95 4.90 -0.88 13.04
C SER A 95 4.85 0.19 14.14
N GLY A 96 4.03 0.00 15.17
CA GLY A 96 3.98 0.90 16.32
C GLY A 96 5.29 0.98 17.13
N MET A 97 6.19 -0.02 16.97
CA MET A 97 7.54 0.04 17.56
C MET A 97 8.40 1.16 16.98
N LEU A 98 8.17 1.54 15.72
CA LEU A 98 8.93 2.59 15.04
C LEU A 98 8.75 3.96 15.71
N PRO A 99 7.53 4.54 15.79
CA PRO A 99 7.32 5.79 16.50
C PRO A 99 7.57 5.68 18.00
N ALA A 100 7.28 4.53 18.63
CA ALA A 100 7.57 4.33 20.05
C ALA A 100 9.06 4.49 20.36
N SER A 101 9.95 3.93 19.53
CA SER A 101 11.39 4.05 19.67
C SER A 101 11.86 5.51 19.57
N MET A 102 11.31 6.26 18.61
CA MET A 102 11.63 7.68 18.45
C MET A 102 11.20 8.50 19.66
N ILE A 103 9.97 8.32 20.14
CA ILE A 103 9.44 9.02 21.34
C ILE A 103 10.28 8.68 22.57
N ALA A 104 10.59 7.40 22.77
CA ALA A 104 11.41 6.94 23.89
C ALA A 104 12.80 7.61 23.89
N MET A 105 13.45 7.72 22.71
CA MET A 105 14.73 8.40 22.57
C MET A 105 14.63 9.91 22.86
N TRP A 106 13.64 10.60 22.29
CA TRP A 106 13.50 12.05 22.46
C TRP A 106 13.16 12.45 23.89
N LEU A 107 12.31 11.64 24.58
CA LEU A 107 11.96 11.87 25.97
C LEU A 107 12.93 11.23 26.97
N ASN A 108 13.95 10.51 26.47
CA ASN A 108 14.91 9.77 27.29
C ASN A 108 14.22 8.80 28.27
N LEU A 109 13.21 8.09 27.79
CA LEU A 109 12.43 7.11 28.55
C LEU A 109 12.81 5.67 28.16
N PRO A 110 12.71 4.71 29.08
CA PRO A 110 12.87 3.29 28.75
C PRO A 110 11.72 2.80 27.88
N MET A 111 12.05 1.85 27.00
CA MET A 111 11.02 1.08 26.29
C MET A 111 10.58 -0.13 27.11
N TYR A 112 9.32 -0.51 26.93
CA TYR A 112 8.70 -1.66 27.58
C TYR A 112 8.15 -2.65 26.53
N TYR A 113 7.94 -3.88 26.93
CA TYR A 113 7.18 -4.90 26.21
C TYR A 113 6.20 -5.58 27.18
N LEU A 114 5.17 -6.25 26.66
CA LEU A 114 4.29 -7.08 27.48
C LEU A 114 4.84 -8.52 27.53
N ASP A 115 4.96 -9.05 28.74
CA ASP A 115 5.23 -10.48 28.93
C ASP A 115 3.97 -11.33 28.58
N THR A 116 4.08 -12.64 28.72
CA THR A 116 3.00 -13.58 28.41
C THR A 116 1.76 -13.41 29.30
N LEU A 117 1.91 -12.78 30.45
CA LEU A 117 0.83 -12.53 31.42
C LEU A 117 0.24 -11.11 31.25
N GLY A 118 0.75 -10.32 30.31
CA GLY A 118 0.30 -8.94 30.07
C GLY A 118 0.93 -7.89 30.99
N SER A 119 1.96 -8.29 31.77
CA SER A 119 2.68 -7.36 32.65
C SER A 119 3.76 -6.63 31.83
N PRO A 120 3.81 -5.29 31.90
CA PRO A 120 4.85 -4.52 31.23
C PRO A 120 6.23 -4.76 31.85
N GLN A 121 7.19 -5.15 31.03
CA GLN A 121 8.58 -5.37 31.41
C GLN A 121 9.49 -4.41 30.67
N PRO A 122 10.48 -3.77 31.33
CA PRO A 122 11.42 -2.90 30.65
C PRO A 122 12.32 -3.73 29.70
N LEU A 123 12.51 -3.21 28.49
CA LEU A 123 13.57 -3.71 27.61
C LEU A 123 14.90 -3.34 28.24
N SER A 124 15.58 -4.31 28.86
CA SER A 124 16.91 -4.09 29.41
C SER A 124 17.89 -3.83 28.27
N ALA A 125 18.35 -2.61 28.16
CA ALA A 125 19.53 -2.34 27.33
C ALA A 125 20.72 -3.04 27.98
N ALA A 126 21.23 -4.12 27.33
CA ALA A 126 22.45 -4.75 27.77
C ALA A 126 23.53 -3.70 28.05
N SER A 127 24.13 -3.75 29.19
CA SER A 127 25.36 -3.15 29.72
C SER A 127 26.02 -1.91 29.06
N ARG A 128 25.67 -1.49 27.87
CA ARG A 128 26.19 -0.27 27.23
C ARG A 128 25.70 1.03 27.83
N PHE A 129 24.59 0.99 28.55
CA PHE A 129 24.09 2.13 29.33
C PHE A 129 24.58 2.03 30.77
N GLY A 130 25.88 1.83 30.91
CA GLY A 130 26.54 1.82 32.19
C GLY A 130 26.09 2.99 33.06
N GLY A 131 25.25 2.70 34.00
CA GLY A 131 25.16 3.36 35.29
C GLY A 131 24.64 4.79 35.40
N GLY A 132 24.60 5.60 34.37
CA GLY A 132 24.44 7.02 34.62
C GLY A 132 23.05 7.62 34.32
N ARG A 133 22.47 7.35 33.18
CA ARG A 133 21.27 8.07 32.71
C ARG A 133 19.95 7.34 32.90
N MET A 134 19.94 6.03 32.74
CA MET A 134 18.71 5.22 32.94
C MET A 134 18.39 4.96 34.42
N SER A 135 19.37 5.11 35.33
CA SER A 135 19.13 4.94 36.78
C SER A 135 18.19 5.99 37.37
N LYS A 136 18.03 7.15 36.74
CA LYS A 136 17.08 8.18 37.17
C LYS A 136 15.61 7.75 37.03
N TYR A 137 15.32 6.76 36.19
CA TYR A 137 13.95 6.30 35.95
C TYR A 137 13.56 5.03 36.71
N LYS A 138 14.47 4.47 37.52
CA LYS A 138 14.13 3.39 38.45
C LYS A 138 13.17 3.90 39.52
N GLY A 139 11.89 3.55 39.37
CA GLY A 139 10.89 3.82 40.37
C GLY A 139 10.04 5.08 40.14
N SER A 140 9.96 5.61 38.92
CA SER A 140 8.96 6.64 38.65
C SER A 140 7.55 6.04 38.73
N ASN A 141 6.66 6.64 39.56
CA ASN A 141 5.24 6.25 39.66
C ASN A 141 4.41 6.74 38.45
N GLY A 142 5.05 6.94 37.29
CA GLY A 142 4.39 7.40 36.09
C GLY A 142 3.68 6.27 35.32
N SER A 143 2.83 6.65 34.39
CA SER A 143 2.10 5.75 33.50
C SER A 143 2.96 5.34 32.30
N LEU A 144 2.59 4.27 31.64
CA LEU A 144 3.14 3.92 30.33
C LEU A 144 2.42 4.69 29.21
N LEU A 145 3.16 5.01 28.15
CA LEU A 145 2.61 5.50 26.89
C LEU A 145 2.59 4.35 25.88
N VAL A 146 1.40 3.87 25.53
CA VAL A 146 1.20 2.87 24.49
C VAL A 146 1.08 3.56 23.13
N VAL A 147 1.94 3.19 22.19
CA VAL A 147 2.09 3.86 20.90
C VAL A 147 1.80 2.88 19.76
N ASP A 148 0.96 3.30 18.82
CA ASP A 148 0.81 2.67 17.52
C ASP A 148 1.19 3.67 16.39
N ASP A 149 1.56 3.18 15.23
CA ASP A 149 1.78 4.05 14.06
C ASP A 149 0.46 4.57 13.52
N THR A 150 -0.57 3.71 13.51
CA THR A 150 -1.88 4.06 12.97
C THR A 150 -3.02 3.34 13.67
N ILE A 151 -4.13 4.05 13.86
CA ILE A 151 -5.41 3.49 14.31
C ILE A 151 -6.45 3.67 13.20
N TYR A 152 -6.67 2.61 12.41
CA TYR A 152 -7.66 2.60 11.35
C TYR A 152 -9.06 2.19 11.86
N ASN A 153 -9.18 1.01 12.48
CA ASN A 153 -10.42 0.53 13.10
C ASN A 153 -10.32 0.33 14.63
N GLY A 154 -9.14 0.49 15.19
CA GLY A 154 -8.84 0.41 16.61
C GLY A 154 -8.76 -0.98 17.22
N LYS A 155 -8.88 -2.05 16.41
CA LYS A 155 -8.82 -3.44 16.90
C LYS A 155 -7.49 -3.77 17.57
N SER A 156 -6.37 -3.43 16.94
CA SER A 156 -5.02 -3.73 17.45
C SER A 156 -4.79 -3.07 18.82
N MET A 157 -5.03 -1.77 18.91
CA MET A 157 -4.90 -1.00 20.14
C MET A 157 -5.80 -1.56 21.25
N LYS A 158 -7.10 -1.77 20.96
CA LYS A 158 -8.05 -2.33 21.92
C LYS A 158 -7.61 -3.70 22.44
N ASN A 159 -7.22 -4.59 21.55
CA ASN A 159 -6.75 -5.94 21.92
C ASN A 159 -5.44 -5.89 22.71
N PHE A 160 -4.58 -4.92 22.41
CA PHE A 160 -3.32 -4.77 23.10
C PHE A 160 -3.53 -4.29 24.54
N ILE A 161 -4.27 -3.19 24.75
CA ILE A 161 -4.52 -2.66 26.10
C ILE A 161 -5.38 -3.58 26.96
N SER A 162 -6.30 -4.37 26.35
CA SER A 162 -7.11 -5.35 27.12
C SER A 162 -6.29 -6.49 27.74
N ARG A 163 -5.05 -6.66 27.31
CA ARG A 163 -4.10 -7.64 27.88
C ARG A 163 -3.21 -7.04 28.94
N MET A 164 -3.18 -5.73 29.08
CA MET A 164 -2.36 -5.03 30.08
C MET A 164 -2.96 -5.17 31.47
N THR A 165 -2.08 -5.31 32.46
CA THR A 165 -2.44 -5.40 33.86
C THR A 165 -2.52 -4.03 34.56
N GLU A 166 -2.24 -2.95 33.86
CA GLU A 166 -2.23 -1.60 34.38
C GLU A 166 -2.74 -0.57 33.37
N ASP A 167 -3.17 0.58 33.88
CA ASP A 167 -3.62 1.70 33.06
C ASP A 167 -2.47 2.39 32.34
N SER A 168 -2.75 2.92 31.15
CA SER A 168 -1.78 3.58 30.29
C SER A 168 -2.40 4.70 29.47
N TYR A 169 -1.59 5.65 29.06
CA TYR A 169 -1.98 6.57 27.99
C TYR A 169 -1.85 5.88 26.63
N THR A 170 -2.78 6.16 25.73
CA THR A 170 -2.77 5.61 24.38
C THR A 170 -2.53 6.71 23.36
N CYS A 171 -1.65 6.48 22.40
CA CYS A 171 -1.45 7.41 21.31
C CYS A 171 -1.17 6.70 19.97
N CYS A 172 -1.35 7.44 18.89
CA CYS A 172 -0.90 7.02 17.56
C CYS A 172 -0.44 8.23 16.75
N ILE A 173 0.24 7.97 15.64
CA ILE A 173 0.62 9.05 14.73
C ILE A 173 -0.56 9.39 13.82
N TYR A 174 -1.18 8.37 13.21
CA TYR A 174 -2.31 8.55 12.30
C TYR A 174 -3.58 7.93 12.87
N PHE A 175 -4.65 8.68 12.83
CA PHE A 175 -5.93 8.28 13.40
C PHE A 175 -7.07 8.46 12.38
N ARG A 176 -7.89 7.41 12.20
CA ARG A 176 -9.12 7.52 11.42
C ARG A 176 -10.27 7.94 12.33
N PRO A 177 -10.97 9.08 12.05
CA PRO A 177 -12.05 9.59 12.91
C PRO A 177 -13.19 8.60 13.16
N GLU A 178 -13.51 7.75 12.15
CA GLU A 178 -14.57 6.73 12.25
C GLU A 178 -14.16 5.49 13.05
N SER A 179 -12.92 5.44 13.56
CA SER A 179 -12.47 4.32 14.39
C SER A 179 -13.32 4.18 15.65
N LYS A 180 -13.67 2.93 15.98
CA LYS A 180 -14.40 2.61 17.22
C LYS A 180 -13.58 2.80 18.48
N PHE A 181 -12.26 2.94 18.35
CA PHE A 181 -11.34 3.23 19.43
C PHE A 181 -10.70 4.59 19.18
N LYS A 182 -10.86 5.52 20.11
CA LYS A 182 -10.23 6.84 20.07
C LYS A 182 -9.02 6.85 20.99
N PRO A 183 -7.80 7.13 20.48
CA PRO A 183 -6.61 7.30 21.32
C PRO A 183 -6.73 8.58 22.16
N ALA A 184 -5.99 8.65 23.28
CA ALA A 184 -5.92 9.86 24.08
C ALA A 184 -5.15 10.98 23.35
N TYR A 185 -4.16 10.62 22.55
CA TYR A 185 -3.31 11.56 21.80
C TYR A 185 -3.07 11.03 20.38
N TYR A 186 -3.00 11.93 19.40
CA TYR A 186 -2.66 11.59 18.01
C TYR A 186 -2.05 12.79 17.29
N ALA A 187 -1.26 12.53 16.26
CA ALA A 187 -0.65 13.59 15.47
C ALA A 187 -1.58 14.12 14.38
N ARG A 188 -2.13 13.23 13.54
CA ARG A 188 -2.99 13.62 12.42
C ARG A 188 -4.19 12.69 12.25
N GLU A 189 -5.28 13.26 11.75
CA GLU A 189 -6.41 12.50 11.23
C GLU A 189 -6.21 12.21 9.74
N LEU A 190 -6.52 10.97 9.35
CA LEU A 190 -6.56 10.52 7.96
C LEU A 190 -7.93 9.91 7.68
N ASN A 191 -8.64 10.42 6.68
CA ASN A 191 -10.03 10.04 6.41
C ASN A 191 -10.16 8.80 5.49
N GLY A 192 -9.16 8.51 4.69
CA GLY A 192 -9.16 7.39 3.74
C GLY A 192 -8.29 6.21 4.19
N PRO A 193 -7.98 5.28 3.28
CA PRO A 193 -6.96 4.27 3.51
C PRO A 193 -5.62 4.88 3.86
N HIS A 194 -5.02 4.36 4.91
CA HIS A 194 -3.69 4.80 5.34
C HIS A 194 -2.64 4.05 4.53
N LEU A 195 -2.15 4.66 3.44
CA LEU A 195 -1.09 4.11 2.60
C LEU A 195 0.26 4.54 3.18
N LEU A 196 0.81 3.70 4.04
CA LEU A 196 1.99 4.02 4.85
C LEU A 196 3.24 3.40 4.21
N GLU A 197 4.26 4.18 3.88
CA GLU A 197 5.46 3.74 3.14
C GLU A 197 6.11 2.50 3.76
N TRP A 198 6.29 2.48 5.08
CA TRP A 198 6.91 1.37 5.82
C TRP A 198 6.09 0.07 5.81
N ASN A 199 4.85 0.10 5.33
CA ASN A 199 3.97 -1.05 5.28
C ASN A 199 3.26 -1.21 3.93
N LEU A 200 3.59 -0.39 2.92
CA LEU A 200 2.87 -0.32 1.64
C LEU A 200 2.79 -1.68 0.95
N PHE A 201 3.91 -2.39 0.83
CA PHE A 201 3.99 -3.70 0.19
C PHE A 201 3.53 -4.87 1.08
N ASN A 202 3.20 -4.60 2.35
CA ASN A 202 2.70 -5.59 3.31
C ASN A 202 1.21 -5.43 3.65
N CYS A 203 0.54 -4.41 3.10
CA CYS A 203 -0.88 -4.18 3.34
C CYS A 203 -1.74 -4.77 2.21
N THR A 204 -3.00 -5.09 2.52
CA THR A 204 -3.96 -5.62 1.53
C THR A 204 -4.35 -4.62 0.45
N TYR A 205 -4.11 -3.33 0.67
CA TYR A 205 -4.41 -2.30 -0.35
C TYR A 205 -3.60 -2.47 -1.63
N ILE A 206 -2.46 -3.20 -1.59
CA ILE A 206 -1.67 -3.51 -2.79
C ILE A 206 -2.47 -4.28 -3.85
N GLU A 207 -3.54 -4.98 -3.45
CA GLU A 207 -4.48 -5.67 -4.34
C GLU A 207 -5.25 -4.72 -5.26
N HIS A 208 -5.23 -3.42 -4.95
CA HIS A 208 -5.84 -2.36 -5.74
C HIS A 208 -4.81 -1.49 -6.49
N ALA A 209 -3.54 -1.89 -6.49
CA ALA A 209 -2.45 -1.15 -7.09
C ALA A 209 -2.03 -1.70 -8.45
N LEU A 210 -1.78 -0.80 -9.41
CA LEU A 210 -0.84 -1.06 -10.49
C LEU A 210 0.55 -0.61 -10.08
N LEU A 211 1.57 -1.38 -10.45
CA LEU A 211 2.96 -1.10 -10.12
C LEU A 211 3.81 -1.04 -11.38
N ASP A 212 4.79 -0.14 -11.39
CA ASP A 212 5.91 -0.27 -12.32
C ASP A 212 6.78 -1.49 -11.93
N PHE A 213 7.73 -1.84 -12.76
CA PHE A 213 8.62 -2.98 -12.54
C PHE A 213 10.00 -2.53 -12.04
N ASP A 214 10.76 -1.88 -12.94
CA ASP A 214 12.11 -1.40 -12.63
C ASP A 214 12.05 -0.22 -11.66
N GLY A 215 12.95 -0.19 -10.69
CA GLY A 215 12.91 0.78 -9.59
C GLY A 215 11.85 0.51 -8.53
N ILE A 216 10.89 -0.39 -8.76
CA ILE A 216 9.92 -0.85 -7.77
C ILE A 216 10.31 -2.22 -7.22
N PHE A 217 10.38 -3.25 -8.06
CA PHE A 217 10.72 -4.61 -7.61
C PHE A 217 12.22 -4.87 -7.59
N CYS A 218 12.98 -4.21 -8.45
CA CYS A 218 14.43 -4.33 -8.56
C CYS A 218 15.04 -2.99 -8.97
N PRO A 219 16.36 -2.80 -8.87
CA PRO A 219 17.02 -1.59 -9.36
C PRO A 219 16.76 -1.34 -10.84
N ASN A 220 16.71 -0.05 -11.20
CA ASN A 220 16.66 0.37 -12.62
C ASN A 220 17.86 -0.19 -13.36
N VAL A 221 17.67 -0.48 -14.66
CA VAL A 221 18.77 -0.98 -15.50
C VAL A 221 19.84 0.10 -15.66
N PRO A 222 21.10 -0.16 -15.25
CA PRO A 222 22.18 0.80 -15.41
C PRO A 222 22.48 1.08 -16.89
N TYR A 223 22.92 2.29 -17.21
CA TYR A 223 23.17 2.70 -18.60
C TYR A 223 24.18 1.78 -19.33
N ASP A 224 25.22 1.31 -18.66
CA ASP A 224 26.21 0.39 -19.20
C ASP A 224 25.64 -1.00 -19.55
N LYS A 225 24.47 -1.36 -19.01
CA LYS A 225 23.72 -2.57 -19.31
C LYS A 225 22.72 -2.38 -20.45
N CYS A 226 22.45 -1.15 -20.85
CA CYS A 226 21.58 -0.81 -21.97
C CYS A 226 22.33 -0.68 -23.32
N ILE A 227 23.66 -0.84 -23.34
CA ILE A 227 24.49 -0.62 -24.55
C ILE A 227 24.24 -1.69 -25.61
N ASP A 228 24.02 -2.93 -25.19
CA ASP A 228 23.71 -4.04 -26.08
C ASP A 228 22.64 -4.98 -25.48
N GLU A 229 21.94 -5.69 -26.36
CA GLU A 229 20.84 -6.56 -25.96
C GLU A 229 21.29 -7.72 -25.06
N LYS A 230 22.47 -8.27 -25.26
CA LYS A 230 22.98 -9.37 -24.44
C LYS A 230 23.22 -8.92 -22.99
N SER A 231 23.88 -7.77 -22.79
CA SER A 231 24.11 -7.18 -21.46
C SER A 231 22.79 -6.82 -20.77
N TYR A 232 21.82 -6.33 -21.54
CA TYR A 232 20.49 -6.04 -21.03
C TYR A 232 19.76 -7.31 -20.55
N ILE A 233 19.73 -8.36 -21.38
CA ILE A 233 19.10 -9.65 -21.05
C ILE A 233 19.78 -10.27 -19.82
N ASP A 234 21.12 -10.28 -19.76
CA ASP A 234 21.84 -10.82 -18.61
C ASP A 234 21.47 -10.07 -17.34
N TYR A 235 21.38 -8.75 -17.38
CA TYR A 235 20.97 -7.93 -16.23
C TYR A 235 19.55 -8.23 -15.78
N ILE A 236 18.54 -8.13 -16.67
CA ILE A 236 17.14 -8.31 -16.30
C ILE A 236 16.80 -9.74 -15.85
N THR A 237 17.63 -10.74 -16.27
CA THR A 237 17.51 -12.13 -15.82
C THR A 237 18.02 -12.31 -14.38
N ASN A 238 19.12 -11.64 -14.02
CA ASN A 238 19.87 -11.93 -12.79
C ASN A 238 19.79 -10.85 -11.72
N VAL A 239 19.14 -9.71 -11.99
CA VAL A 239 19.01 -8.61 -11.02
C VAL A 239 18.30 -9.07 -9.75
N GLU A 240 18.89 -8.73 -8.59
CA GLU A 240 18.30 -9.04 -7.28
C GLU A 240 17.09 -8.13 -6.98
N PRO A 241 16.06 -8.65 -6.30
CA PRO A 241 14.89 -7.87 -5.95
C PRO A 241 15.15 -6.93 -4.77
N PHE A 242 14.35 -5.89 -4.67
CA PHE A 242 14.17 -5.15 -3.43
C PHE A 242 13.29 -5.95 -2.46
N TYR A 243 13.87 -6.79 -1.61
CA TYR A 243 13.15 -7.71 -0.72
C TYR A 243 12.09 -7.05 0.15
N HIS A 244 12.23 -5.78 0.50
CA HIS A 244 11.27 -5.00 1.27
C HIS A 244 10.07 -4.51 0.43
N ARG A 245 10.14 -4.63 -0.90
CA ARG A 245 9.08 -4.22 -1.85
C ARG A 245 8.38 -5.41 -2.52
N ILE A 246 8.69 -6.64 -2.12
CA ILE A 246 7.95 -7.83 -2.57
C ILE A 246 6.58 -7.83 -1.89
N PRO A 247 5.46 -7.70 -2.64
CA PRO A 247 4.12 -7.71 -2.06
C PRO A 247 3.82 -9.02 -1.35
N LYS A 248 3.14 -8.96 -0.20
CA LYS A 248 2.73 -10.17 0.54
C LYS A 248 1.40 -10.73 0.05
N THR A 249 0.64 -9.94 -0.69
CA THR A 249 -0.59 -10.37 -1.37
C THR A 249 -0.44 -10.10 -2.87
N LYS A 250 -1.34 -10.67 -3.66
CA LYS A 250 -1.39 -10.46 -5.10
C LYS A 250 -1.70 -9.00 -5.42
N CYS A 251 -0.91 -8.33 -6.25
CA CYS A 251 -1.22 -6.98 -6.73
C CYS A 251 -2.20 -7.01 -7.91
N HIS A 252 -2.90 -5.88 -8.15
CA HIS A 252 -3.84 -5.74 -9.26
C HIS A 252 -3.17 -5.93 -10.62
N GLY A 253 -1.93 -5.48 -10.77
CA GLY A 253 -1.16 -5.71 -11.99
C GLY A 253 0.15 -4.94 -12.02
N ILE A 254 0.92 -5.24 -13.05
CA ILE A 254 2.22 -4.63 -13.34
C ILE A 254 2.11 -3.97 -14.71
N VAL A 255 2.53 -2.71 -14.83
CA VAL A 255 2.59 -1.98 -16.09
C VAL A 255 3.98 -1.39 -16.25
N THR A 256 4.77 -1.93 -17.14
CA THR A 256 6.18 -1.60 -17.29
C THR A 256 6.57 -1.11 -18.69
N ALA A 257 7.58 -0.26 -18.75
CA ALA A 257 8.21 0.16 -20.03
C ALA A 257 9.15 -0.89 -20.62
N ARG A 258 9.36 -2.04 -19.93
CA ARG A 258 10.05 -3.18 -20.55
C ARG A 258 9.32 -3.62 -21.81
N LEU A 259 10.08 -3.95 -22.85
CA LEU A 259 9.51 -4.37 -24.15
C LEU A 259 8.88 -5.75 -24.06
N GLU A 260 7.79 -5.93 -24.78
CA GLU A 260 7.05 -7.20 -24.88
C GLU A 260 7.94 -8.38 -25.29
N LYS A 261 8.99 -8.16 -26.11
CA LYS A 261 9.96 -9.21 -26.50
C LYS A 261 10.71 -9.85 -25.33
N TYR A 262 10.68 -9.23 -24.14
CA TYR A 262 11.31 -9.75 -22.92
C TYR A 262 10.29 -10.33 -21.92
N ARG A 263 9.08 -10.64 -22.37
CA ARG A 263 7.99 -11.15 -21.50
C ARG A 263 8.41 -12.40 -20.75
N ASP A 264 8.87 -13.42 -21.46
CA ASP A 264 9.21 -14.72 -20.86
C ASP A 264 10.24 -14.57 -19.72
N ILE A 265 11.29 -13.76 -19.94
CA ILE A 265 12.33 -13.49 -18.94
C ILE A 265 11.74 -12.74 -17.74
N THR A 266 10.84 -11.79 -18.00
CA THR A 266 10.21 -10.97 -16.95
C THR A 266 9.27 -11.80 -16.10
N GLU A 267 8.45 -12.67 -16.70
CA GLU A 267 7.54 -13.60 -16.01
C GLU A 267 8.33 -14.64 -15.19
N GLU A 268 9.42 -15.20 -15.76
CA GLU A 268 10.30 -16.11 -15.04
C GLU A 268 10.94 -15.45 -13.82
N TRP A 269 11.35 -14.18 -13.94
CA TRP A 269 11.88 -13.41 -12.81
C TRP A 269 10.83 -13.16 -11.74
N LEU A 270 9.59 -12.79 -12.10
CA LEU A 270 8.47 -12.59 -11.18
C LEU A 270 8.11 -13.88 -10.43
N ASP A 271 8.07 -15.01 -11.13
CA ASP A 271 7.79 -16.33 -10.54
C ASP A 271 8.90 -16.77 -9.57
N ARG A 272 10.16 -16.56 -9.94
CA ARG A 272 11.32 -16.87 -9.09
C ARG A 272 11.29 -16.14 -7.76
N HIS A 273 10.74 -14.90 -7.73
CA HIS A 273 10.65 -14.08 -6.54
C HIS A 273 9.27 -14.11 -5.86
N ASP A 274 8.40 -15.05 -6.26
CA ASP A 274 7.04 -15.26 -5.70
C ASP A 274 6.16 -14.00 -5.75
N ILE A 275 6.30 -13.16 -6.77
CA ILE A 275 5.48 -11.97 -6.97
C ILE A 275 4.20 -12.37 -7.70
N LYS A 276 3.06 -12.20 -7.04
CA LYS A 276 1.75 -12.54 -7.59
C LYS A 276 1.02 -11.29 -8.10
N TYR A 277 0.43 -11.39 -9.29
CA TYR A 277 -0.27 -10.30 -9.96
C TYR A 277 -1.43 -10.84 -10.80
N ASP A 278 -2.42 -9.98 -11.11
CA ASP A 278 -3.53 -10.34 -12.00
C ASP A 278 -3.20 -10.11 -13.48
N SER A 279 -2.37 -9.11 -13.79
CA SER A 279 -1.99 -8.78 -15.16
C SER A 279 -0.57 -8.23 -15.26
N LEU A 280 0.14 -8.58 -16.34
CA LEU A 280 1.42 -7.99 -16.73
C LEU A 280 1.24 -7.31 -18.08
N ILE A 281 1.43 -6.00 -18.12
CA ILE A 281 1.31 -5.18 -19.32
C ILE A 281 2.69 -4.60 -19.60
N MET A 282 3.23 -4.98 -20.76
CA MET A 282 4.57 -4.60 -21.20
C MET A 282 4.50 -3.69 -22.43
N TYR A 283 5.52 -2.88 -22.64
CA TYR A 283 5.53 -1.92 -23.74
C TYR A 283 5.69 -2.65 -25.08
N PRO A 284 4.88 -2.30 -26.13
CA PRO A 284 4.90 -2.98 -27.41
C PRO A 284 6.27 -2.89 -28.11
N THR A 285 6.82 -4.02 -28.54
CA THR A 285 8.15 -4.08 -29.16
C THR A 285 8.23 -3.26 -30.45
N GLU A 286 7.17 -3.24 -31.24
CA GLU A 286 7.09 -2.48 -32.50
C GLU A 286 7.16 -0.95 -32.30
N LYS A 287 7.07 -0.48 -31.08
CA LYS A 287 7.18 0.94 -30.69
C LYS A 287 8.49 1.28 -29.97
N GLU A 288 9.47 0.37 -29.98
CA GLU A 288 10.77 0.55 -29.31
C GLU A 288 11.45 1.87 -29.68
N GLU A 289 11.56 2.19 -30.98
CA GLU A 289 12.18 3.43 -31.43
C GLU A 289 11.47 4.71 -30.93
N ILE A 290 10.14 4.67 -30.82
CA ILE A 290 9.35 5.80 -30.33
C ILE A 290 9.62 6.00 -28.86
N ARG A 291 9.59 4.91 -28.07
CA ARG A 291 9.91 4.92 -26.64
C ARG A 291 11.30 5.49 -26.40
N ASP A 292 12.31 5.00 -27.11
CA ASP A 292 13.72 5.36 -26.87
C ASP A 292 14.02 6.83 -27.23
N LYS A 293 13.29 7.42 -28.17
CA LYS A 293 13.43 8.85 -28.54
C LYS A 293 12.92 9.80 -27.44
N ASN A 294 11.93 9.38 -26.66
CA ASN A 294 11.31 10.20 -25.60
C ASN A 294 10.83 9.34 -24.45
N HIS A 295 11.77 8.60 -23.84
CA HIS A 295 11.50 7.52 -22.89
C HIS A 295 10.52 7.90 -21.78
N ILE A 296 10.78 8.98 -21.05
CA ILE A 296 9.97 9.42 -19.91
C ILE A 296 8.51 9.68 -20.35
N GLN A 297 8.30 10.44 -21.41
CA GLN A 297 6.94 10.81 -21.85
C GLN A 297 6.20 9.57 -22.39
N GLU A 298 6.85 8.74 -23.20
CA GLU A 298 6.24 7.57 -23.80
C GLU A 298 5.91 6.48 -22.78
N ALA A 299 6.84 6.19 -21.86
CA ALA A 299 6.63 5.25 -20.77
C ALA A 299 5.48 5.71 -19.86
N ALA A 300 5.51 6.98 -19.44
CA ALA A 300 4.47 7.54 -18.57
C ALA A 300 3.09 7.57 -19.24
N THR A 301 2.99 7.99 -20.50
CA THR A 301 1.72 8.02 -21.24
C THR A 301 1.17 6.60 -21.46
N PHE A 302 2.03 5.63 -21.75
CA PHE A 302 1.63 4.22 -21.85
C PHE A 302 1.06 3.72 -20.50
N LYS A 303 1.77 3.94 -19.39
CA LYS A 303 1.33 3.57 -18.04
C LYS A 303 0.03 4.27 -17.66
N ALA A 304 -0.09 5.58 -17.93
CA ALA A 304 -1.28 6.37 -17.66
C ALA A 304 -2.51 5.86 -18.39
N LYS A 305 -2.37 5.49 -19.67
CA LYS A 305 -3.46 4.94 -20.48
C LYS A 305 -4.02 3.66 -19.85
N HIS A 306 -3.16 2.72 -19.48
CA HIS A 306 -3.58 1.47 -18.87
C HIS A 306 -4.15 1.68 -17.47
N PHE A 307 -3.57 2.59 -16.69
CA PHE A 307 -4.08 2.93 -15.38
C PHE A 307 -5.47 3.60 -15.45
N SER A 308 -5.69 4.52 -16.39
CA SER A 308 -6.98 5.19 -16.57
C SER A 308 -8.11 4.21 -16.88
N SER A 309 -7.83 3.20 -17.72
CA SER A 309 -8.81 2.19 -18.14
C SER A 309 -8.98 1.04 -17.16
N SER A 310 -8.12 0.91 -16.14
CA SER A 310 -8.18 -0.15 -15.14
C SER A 310 -9.09 0.19 -13.96
N SER A 311 -9.49 -0.84 -13.20
CA SER A 311 -10.16 -0.68 -11.90
C SER A 311 -9.20 -0.37 -10.75
N ALA A 312 -7.89 -0.36 -10.99
CA ALA A 312 -6.89 -0.02 -9.98
C ALA A 312 -7.14 1.36 -9.38
N ARG A 313 -6.90 1.49 -8.08
CA ARG A 313 -7.17 2.70 -7.30
C ARG A 313 -5.97 3.63 -7.19
N PHE A 314 -4.76 3.07 -7.24
CA PHE A 314 -3.52 3.85 -7.27
C PHE A 314 -2.44 3.15 -8.10
N PHE A 315 -1.43 3.92 -8.47
CA PHE A 315 -0.25 3.45 -9.19
C PHE A 315 0.99 3.70 -8.32
N ILE A 316 1.95 2.79 -8.32
CA ILE A 316 3.25 2.98 -7.66
C ILE A 316 4.32 3.10 -8.74
N GLU A 317 5.01 4.23 -8.78
CA GLU A 317 5.99 4.61 -9.79
C GLU A 317 7.31 5.02 -9.14
N SER A 318 8.43 4.53 -9.67
CA SER A 318 9.76 4.79 -9.14
C SER A 318 10.42 6.07 -9.66
N GLU A 319 9.95 6.58 -10.79
CA GLU A 319 10.51 7.77 -11.44
C GLU A 319 9.57 8.96 -11.24
N LEU A 320 10.04 10.00 -10.52
CA LEU A 320 9.22 11.17 -10.22
C LEU A 320 8.66 11.89 -11.47
N PRO A 321 9.44 12.09 -12.55
CA PRO A 321 8.89 12.69 -13.78
C PRO A 321 7.75 11.87 -14.39
N GLU A 322 7.86 10.55 -14.41
CA GLU A 322 6.80 9.65 -14.89
C GLU A 322 5.59 9.69 -13.96
N ALA A 323 5.78 9.63 -12.65
CA ALA A 323 4.70 9.71 -11.66
C ALA A 323 3.85 10.97 -11.83
N ILE A 324 4.49 12.13 -12.10
CA ILE A 324 3.79 13.41 -12.36
C ILE A 324 2.92 13.31 -13.61
N ILE A 325 3.45 12.76 -14.71
CA ILE A 325 2.73 12.60 -15.96
C ILE A 325 1.57 11.61 -15.78
N ILE A 326 1.83 10.45 -15.19
CA ILE A 326 0.81 9.43 -14.95
C ILE A 326 -0.34 9.99 -14.11
N ARG A 327 -0.03 10.74 -13.04
CA ARG A 327 -1.04 11.39 -12.19
C ARG A 327 -1.87 12.41 -12.98
N ARG A 328 -1.21 13.25 -13.78
CA ARG A 328 -1.87 14.28 -14.58
C ARG A 328 -2.81 13.66 -15.63
N GLU A 329 -2.37 12.64 -16.33
CA GLU A 329 -3.12 12.04 -17.43
C GLU A 329 -4.22 11.08 -16.96
N SER A 330 -3.99 10.36 -15.85
CA SER A 330 -4.99 9.42 -15.29
C SER A 330 -6.03 10.10 -14.39
N GLY A 331 -5.67 11.22 -13.75
CA GLY A 331 -6.48 11.86 -12.72
C GLY A 331 -6.61 11.04 -11.42
N LYS A 332 -5.85 9.95 -11.27
CA LYS A 332 -5.90 9.04 -10.12
C LYS A 332 -4.66 9.22 -9.22
N LEU A 333 -4.68 8.60 -8.04
CA LEU A 333 -3.57 8.63 -7.10
C LEU A 333 -2.35 7.90 -7.67
N VAL A 334 -1.20 8.58 -7.70
CA VAL A 334 0.10 7.97 -8.00
C VAL A 334 1.01 8.17 -6.81
N ILE A 335 1.63 7.09 -6.37
CA ILE A 335 2.57 7.04 -5.26
C ILE A 335 3.99 7.00 -5.84
N TYR A 336 4.84 7.87 -5.34
CA TYR A 336 6.27 7.87 -5.55
C TYR A 336 6.95 7.62 -4.20
N PRO A 337 7.50 6.41 -3.96
CA PRO A 337 8.18 6.10 -2.71
C PRO A 337 9.45 6.95 -2.52
N GLU A 338 9.68 7.49 -1.31
CA GLU A 338 10.86 8.33 -1.04
C GLU A 338 12.19 7.58 -1.20
N ASP A 339 12.20 6.29 -0.93
CA ASP A 339 13.38 5.42 -1.04
C ASP A 339 13.63 4.91 -2.48
N SER A 340 12.91 5.45 -3.48
CA SER A 340 13.14 5.18 -4.91
C SER A 340 14.27 6.04 -5.52
N LYS A 341 15.00 6.80 -4.70
CA LYS A 341 16.09 7.70 -5.15
C LYS A 341 17.39 6.96 -5.37
#